data_50b089759c2161f9ae3945d2775b44e5
#
_entry.id   50b089759c2161f9ae3945d2775b44e5
#
_cell.length_a   1.000
_cell.length_b   1.000
_cell.length_c   1.000
_cell.angle_alpha   90.00
_cell.angle_beta   90.00
_cell.angle_gamma   90.00
#
_symmetry.space_group_name_H-M   'P 1'
#
loop_
_entity.id
_entity.type
_entity.pdbx_description
1 polymer ?
#
loop_
_entity_poly.entity_id
_entity_poly.type
_entity_poly.pdbx_seq_one_letter_code
_entity_poly.pdbx_strand_id
1 'polypeptide(L)'
;MTSSSWQGRTAVITGAASGFGLETSRLAARKGMNVVMADVLEEPLAAAVKEIEALGAQVLPFRCDVRHAAEIEALGAATLARFGAPHLVFNNAGVGAGGLIWEHTARDWDWVMGVNVMGVAHGVRVFTPMMLAAEKADPAYSGHIVNTASMAGLVNMPNMGVYNVSKHAVVSLSETLYQDLRLVSDRVHAHVLAPFFVPTGIAHSERARPQDAQE
;
A
#
# COMPACT_ATOMS: atom_id res chain seq x y z
N MET A 1 2.08 18.15 26.78
CA MET A 1 1.87 17.06 25.79
C MET A 1 2.22 17.64 24.43
N THR A 2 3.32 17.23 23.83
CA THR A 2 3.69 17.67 22.49
C THR A 2 2.63 17.16 21.51
N SER A 3 1.95 18.08 20.83
CA SER A 3 1.04 17.78 19.72
C SER A 3 1.75 16.76 18.81
N SER A 4 1.11 15.62 18.54
CA SER A 4 1.66 14.65 17.61
C SER A 4 1.87 15.33 16.27
N SER A 5 3.06 15.24 15.69
CA SER A 5 3.36 15.83 14.37
C SER A 5 2.45 15.27 13.23
N TRP A 6 1.63 14.26 13.54
CA TRP A 6 0.72 13.57 12.61
C TRP A 6 -0.75 14.03 12.73
N GLN A 7 -1.10 14.82 13.73
CA GLN A 7 -2.48 15.28 13.94
C GLN A 7 -3.01 16.05 12.71
N GLY A 8 -4.17 15.63 12.20
CA GLY A 8 -4.83 16.21 11.03
C GLY A 8 -4.21 15.86 9.67
N ARG A 9 -3.07 15.15 9.65
CA ARG A 9 -2.44 14.65 8.42
C ARG A 9 -3.22 13.47 7.86
N THR A 10 -3.01 13.15 6.58
CA THR A 10 -3.75 12.09 5.86
C THR A 10 -2.86 10.91 5.55
N ALA A 11 -3.33 9.69 5.87
CA ALA A 11 -2.74 8.43 5.47
C ALA A 11 -3.60 7.75 4.42
N VAL A 12 -2.99 7.24 3.33
CA VAL A 12 -3.61 6.37 2.34
C VAL A 12 -2.99 4.97 2.49
N ILE A 13 -3.83 3.96 2.68
CA ILE A 13 -3.39 2.60 2.99
C ILE A 13 -4.11 1.63 2.08
N THR A 14 -3.38 0.85 1.28
CA THR A 14 -3.92 -0.24 0.47
C THR A 14 -3.79 -1.58 1.21
N GLY A 15 -4.71 -2.51 0.96
CA GLY A 15 -4.81 -3.74 1.76
C GLY A 15 -5.18 -3.44 3.21
N ALA A 16 -6.06 -2.44 3.42
CA ALA A 16 -6.37 -1.88 4.73
C ALA A 16 -7.33 -2.71 5.57
N ALA A 17 -7.96 -3.74 4.98
CA ALA A 17 -8.95 -4.57 5.68
C ALA A 17 -8.32 -5.59 6.66
N SER A 18 -7.02 -5.84 6.59
CA SER A 18 -6.36 -6.85 7.43
C SER A 18 -4.86 -6.62 7.61
N GLY A 19 -4.22 -7.40 8.49
CA GLY A 19 -2.77 -7.47 8.65
C GLY A 19 -2.11 -6.11 8.89
N PHE A 20 -0.97 -5.87 8.23
CA PHE A 20 -0.22 -4.61 8.38
C PHE A 20 -1.03 -3.38 7.98
N GLY A 21 -1.89 -3.48 6.95
CA GLY A 21 -2.74 -2.37 6.51
C GLY A 21 -3.70 -1.94 7.61
N LEU A 22 -4.38 -2.88 8.25
CA LEU A 22 -5.30 -2.59 9.35
C LEU A 22 -4.57 -2.06 10.59
N GLU A 23 -3.43 -2.66 10.97
CA GLU A 23 -2.63 -2.19 12.11
C GLU A 23 -2.08 -0.76 11.86
N THR A 24 -1.65 -0.47 10.64
CA THR A 24 -1.21 0.88 10.27
C THR A 24 -2.38 1.87 10.32
N SER A 25 -3.58 1.45 9.90
CA SER A 25 -4.80 2.26 10.02
C SER A 25 -5.14 2.59 11.48
N ARG A 26 -5.04 1.59 12.38
CA ARG A 26 -5.18 1.79 13.84
C ARG A 26 -4.17 2.79 14.39
N LEU A 27 -2.90 2.63 13.98
CA LEU A 27 -1.82 3.51 14.42
C LEU A 27 -2.03 4.95 13.92
N ALA A 28 -2.40 5.12 12.65
CA ALA A 28 -2.71 6.41 12.06
C ALA A 28 -3.86 7.09 12.79
N ALA A 29 -4.97 6.37 13.05
CA ALA A 29 -6.10 6.87 13.81
C ALA A 29 -5.70 7.35 15.21
N ARG A 30 -4.94 6.54 15.96
CA ARG A 30 -4.44 6.91 17.30
C ARG A 30 -3.52 8.12 17.30
N LYS A 31 -2.88 8.41 16.17
CA LYS A 31 -2.05 9.61 15.98
C LYS A 31 -2.86 10.82 15.51
N GLY A 32 -4.19 10.69 15.36
CA GLY A 32 -5.09 11.75 14.95
C GLY A 32 -5.05 12.05 13.45
N MET A 33 -4.62 11.10 12.63
CA MET A 33 -4.64 11.23 11.17
C MET A 33 -6.05 10.97 10.61
N ASN A 34 -6.33 11.57 9.46
CA ASN A 34 -7.38 11.09 8.56
C ASN A 34 -6.90 9.82 7.86
N VAL A 35 -7.76 8.83 7.67
CA VAL A 35 -7.36 7.52 7.13
C VAL A 35 -8.19 7.19 5.89
N VAL A 36 -7.51 7.05 4.75
CA VAL A 36 -8.09 6.51 3.52
C VAL A 36 -7.77 5.02 3.48
N MET A 37 -8.80 4.19 3.58
CA MET A 37 -8.68 2.74 3.66
C MET A 37 -9.14 2.10 2.36
N ALA A 38 -8.20 1.52 1.61
CA ALA A 38 -8.47 0.87 0.34
C ALA A 38 -8.25 -0.65 0.43
N ASP A 39 -9.23 -1.43 -0.02
CA ASP A 39 -9.13 -2.89 -0.12
C ASP A 39 -10.05 -3.41 -1.21
N VAL A 40 -9.77 -4.60 -1.75
CA VAL A 40 -10.62 -5.27 -2.74
C VAL A 40 -11.81 -5.99 -2.10
N LEU A 41 -11.67 -6.40 -0.83
CA LEU A 41 -12.66 -7.15 -0.06
C LEU A 41 -13.61 -6.19 0.68
N GLU A 42 -14.80 -5.99 0.15
CA GLU A 42 -15.75 -4.98 0.66
C GLU A 42 -16.22 -5.23 2.09
N GLU A 43 -16.64 -6.46 2.41
CA GLU A 43 -17.15 -6.79 3.75
C GLU A 43 -16.07 -6.66 4.85
N PRO A 44 -14.85 -7.23 4.68
CA PRO A 44 -13.76 -6.99 5.62
C PRO A 44 -13.37 -5.53 5.74
N LEU A 45 -13.37 -4.78 4.62
CA LEU A 45 -13.09 -3.35 4.63
C LEU A 45 -14.13 -2.58 5.46
N ALA A 46 -15.43 -2.86 5.26
CA ALA A 46 -16.50 -2.20 6.00
C ALA A 46 -16.43 -2.47 7.52
N ALA A 47 -16.03 -3.69 7.91
CA ALA A 47 -15.80 -4.02 9.33
C ALA A 47 -14.60 -3.26 9.90
N ALA A 48 -13.49 -3.21 9.17
CA ALA A 48 -12.29 -2.49 9.57
C ALA A 48 -12.55 -0.97 9.68
N VAL A 49 -13.30 -0.39 8.76
CA VAL A 49 -13.67 1.04 8.77
C VAL A 49 -14.40 1.40 10.06
N LYS A 50 -15.42 0.63 10.47
CA LYS A 50 -16.14 0.85 11.73
C LYS A 50 -15.23 0.86 12.94
N GLU A 51 -14.23 0.00 12.95
CA GLU A 51 -13.24 -0.05 14.01
C GLU A 51 -12.38 1.21 14.06
N ILE A 52 -11.92 1.69 12.90
CA ILE A 52 -11.07 2.87 12.81
C ILE A 52 -11.86 4.16 13.14
N GLU A 53 -13.13 4.23 12.71
CA GLU A 53 -14.03 5.34 13.09
C GLU A 53 -14.29 5.38 14.60
N ALA A 54 -14.42 4.22 15.25
CA ALA A 54 -14.59 4.12 16.71
C ALA A 54 -13.35 4.64 17.48
N LEU A 55 -12.18 4.72 16.85
CA LEU A 55 -10.99 5.37 17.42
C LEU A 55 -10.99 6.91 17.25
N GLY A 56 -12.04 7.48 16.63
CA GLY A 56 -12.21 8.92 16.44
C GLY A 56 -11.58 9.48 15.16
N ALA A 57 -11.08 8.65 14.25
CA ALA A 57 -10.52 9.10 12.99
C ALA A 57 -11.61 9.42 11.95
N GLN A 58 -11.36 10.41 11.09
CA GLN A 58 -12.13 10.54 9.86
C GLN A 58 -11.63 9.51 8.86
N VAL A 59 -12.54 8.69 8.33
CA VAL A 59 -12.21 7.60 7.41
C VAL A 59 -12.84 7.85 6.04
N LEU A 60 -12.09 7.54 4.98
CA LEU A 60 -12.59 7.41 3.61
C LEU A 60 -12.38 5.95 3.18
N PRO A 61 -13.44 5.11 3.21
CA PRO A 61 -13.37 3.77 2.64
C PRO A 61 -13.39 3.82 1.13
N PHE A 62 -12.63 2.95 0.48
CA PHE A 62 -12.58 2.87 -0.97
C PHE A 62 -12.34 1.42 -1.42
N ARG A 63 -13.33 0.83 -2.11
CA ARG A 63 -13.12 -0.47 -2.76
C ARG A 63 -12.14 -0.28 -3.90
N CYS A 64 -11.03 -1.02 -3.91
CA CYS A 64 -9.95 -0.84 -4.88
C CYS A 64 -9.23 -2.16 -5.18
N ASP A 65 -9.24 -2.55 -6.43
CA ASP A 65 -8.32 -3.55 -6.96
C ASP A 65 -7.07 -2.84 -7.48
N VAL A 66 -5.99 -2.95 -6.73
CA VAL A 66 -4.74 -2.23 -7.02
C VAL A 66 -4.07 -2.63 -8.34
N ARG A 67 -4.49 -3.76 -8.95
CA ARG A 67 -4.03 -4.18 -10.28
C ARG A 67 -4.42 -3.19 -11.37
N HIS A 68 -5.51 -2.45 -11.16
CA HIS A 68 -6.09 -1.55 -12.15
C HIS A 68 -5.67 -0.11 -11.92
N ALA A 69 -4.89 0.44 -12.87
CA ALA A 69 -4.40 1.81 -12.80
C ALA A 69 -5.51 2.85 -12.57
N ALA A 70 -6.66 2.69 -13.25
CA ALA A 70 -7.80 3.59 -13.13
C ALA A 70 -8.42 3.60 -11.72
N GLU A 71 -8.39 2.47 -10.99
CA GLU A 71 -8.91 2.41 -9.61
C GLU A 71 -7.99 3.14 -8.63
N ILE A 72 -6.67 3.07 -8.82
CA ILE A 72 -5.71 3.87 -8.02
C ILE A 72 -5.79 5.37 -8.37
N GLU A 73 -6.01 5.72 -9.63
CA GLU A 73 -6.27 7.10 -10.04
C GLU A 73 -7.53 7.66 -9.36
N ALA A 74 -8.61 6.88 -9.36
CA ALA A 74 -9.85 7.24 -8.67
C ALA A 74 -9.65 7.37 -7.15
N LEU A 75 -8.89 6.46 -6.52
CA LEU A 75 -8.51 6.55 -5.11
C LEU A 75 -7.73 7.84 -4.81
N GLY A 76 -6.77 8.20 -5.67
CA GLY A 76 -6.01 9.44 -5.56
C GLY A 76 -6.90 10.68 -5.66
N ALA A 77 -7.79 10.71 -6.65
CA ALA A 77 -8.76 11.81 -6.83
C ALA A 77 -9.70 11.95 -5.62
N ALA A 78 -10.24 10.85 -5.11
CA ALA A 78 -11.10 10.84 -3.93
C ALA A 78 -10.35 11.31 -2.67
N THR A 79 -9.09 10.90 -2.50
CA THR A 79 -8.23 11.33 -1.40
C THR A 79 -8.03 12.85 -1.45
N LEU A 80 -7.64 13.37 -2.61
CA LEU A 80 -7.38 14.80 -2.82
C LEU A 80 -8.62 15.64 -2.55
N ALA A 81 -9.78 15.20 -3.05
CA ALA A 81 -11.05 15.88 -2.87
C ALA A 81 -11.51 15.91 -1.40
N ARG A 82 -11.24 14.85 -0.63
CA ARG A 82 -11.75 14.70 0.74
C ARG A 82 -10.81 15.31 1.78
N PHE A 83 -9.49 15.11 1.64
CA PHE A 83 -8.50 15.41 2.68
C PHE A 83 -7.28 16.19 2.18
N GLY A 84 -7.20 16.51 0.89
CA GLY A 84 -6.00 17.08 0.30
C GLY A 84 -4.92 16.04 0.02
N ALA A 85 -3.69 16.49 -0.20
CA ALA A 85 -2.57 15.61 -0.48
C ALA A 85 -2.23 14.71 0.72
N PRO A 86 -1.93 13.42 0.51
CA PRO A 86 -1.58 12.51 1.60
C PRO A 86 -0.18 12.84 2.15
N HIS A 87 0.02 12.58 3.45
CA HIS A 87 1.31 12.69 4.13
C HIS A 87 1.97 11.33 4.34
N LEU A 88 1.17 10.27 4.32
CA LEU A 88 1.63 8.89 4.33
C LEU A 88 0.89 8.13 3.24
N VAL A 89 1.61 7.46 2.36
CA VAL A 89 1.07 6.47 1.43
C VAL A 89 1.69 5.13 1.78
N PHE A 90 0.88 4.16 2.12
CA PHE A 90 1.30 2.80 2.42
C PHE A 90 0.79 1.87 1.34
N ASN A 91 1.62 1.61 0.33
CA ASN A 91 1.40 0.63 -0.72
C ASN A 91 1.64 -0.76 -0.11
N ASN A 92 0.60 -1.32 0.51
CA ASN A 92 0.71 -2.51 1.31
C ASN A 92 -0.11 -3.70 0.78
N ALA A 93 -1.11 -3.48 -0.06
CA ALA A 93 -1.84 -4.57 -0.68
C ALA A 93 -0.87 -5.59 -1.29
N GLY A 94 -1.06 -6.86 -0.95
CA GLY A 94 -0.17 -7.92 -1.39
C GLY A 94 -0.80 -9.29 -1.22
N VAL A 95 -0.41 -10.21 -2.11
CA VAL A 95 -0.87 -11.60 -2.14
C VAL A 95 0.32 -12.53 -2.22
N GLY A 96 0.15 -13.76 -1.73
CA GLY A 96 1.13 -14.82 -1.83
C GLY A 96 0.63 -15.96 -2.71
N ALA A 97 1.54 -16.55 -3.48
CA ALA A 97 1.32 -17.83 -4.14
C ALA A 97 2.55 -18.71 -3.87
N GLY A 98 2.30 -19.91 -3.36
CA GLY A 98 3.33 -20.93 -3.13
C GLY A 98 3.37 -21.91 -4.29
N GLY A 99 4.51 -22.58 -4.47
CA GLY A 99 4.72 -23.61 -5.48
C GLY A 99 6.08 -23.50 -6.15
N LEU A 100 6.45 -24.54 -6.90
CA LEU A 100 7.68 -24.55 -7.71
C LEU A 100 7.53 -23.54 -8.85
N ILE A 101 8.60 -22.82 -9.15
CA ILE A 101 8.53 -21.67 -10.06
C ILE A 101 8.01 -22.01 -11.46
N TRP A 102 8.26 -23.21 -11.93
CA TRP A 102 7.81 -23.70 -13.24
C TRP A 102 6.40 -24.29 -13.25
N GLU A 103 5.76 -24.40 -12.07
CA GLU A 103 4.37 -24.89 -11.94
C GLU A 103 3.35 -23.77 -11.87
N HIS A 104 3.80 -22.52 -11.65
CA HIS A 104 2.90 -21.38 -11.66
C HIS A 104 2.33 -21.15 -13.07
N THR A 105 1.01 -21.02 -13.14
CA THR A 105 0.31 -20.67 -14.38
C THR A 105 0.56 -19.22 -14.78
N ALA A 106 0.29 -18.87 -16.05
CA ALA A 106 0.34 -17.48 -16.50
C ALA A 106 -0.59 -16.58 -15.64
N ARG A 107 -1.76 -17.09 -15.21
CA ARG A 107 -2.70 -16.38 -14.35
C ARG A 107 -2.14 -16.13 -12.95
N ASP A 108 -1.36 -17.04 -12.38
CA ASP A 108 -0.67 -16.80 -11.11
C ASP A 108 0.34 -15.67 -11.23
N TRP A 109 1.12 -15.67 -12.32
CA TRP A 109 2.06 -14.60 -12.62
C TRP A 109 1.34 -13.27 -12.78
N ASP A 110 0.28 -13.19 -13.58
CA ASP A 110 -0.49 -11.96 -13.81
C ASP A 110 -1.10 -11.44 -12.52
N TRP A 111 -1.68 -12.32 -11.71
CA TRP A 111 -2.29 -11.93 -10.46
C TRP A 111 -1.28 -11.41 -9.44
N VAL A 112 -0.23 -12.19 -9.15
CA VAL A 112 0.76 -11.83 -8.11
C VAL A 112 1.55 -10.60 -8.54
N MET A 113 2.01 -10.52 -9.78
CA MET A 113 2.71 -9.34 -10.30
C MET A 113 1.78 -8.14 -10.37
N GLY A 114 0.54 -8.33 -10.78
CA GLY A 114 -0.47 -7.29 -10.83
C GLY A 114 -0.72 -6.64 -9.46
N VAL A 115 -0.90 -7.43 -8.42
CA VAL A 115 -1.14 -6.92 -7.06
C VAL A 115 0.16 -6.38 -6.45
N ASN A 116 1.20 -7.23 -6.37
CA ASN A 116 2.38 -6.92 -5.57
C ASN A 116 3.29 -5.87 -6.21
N VAL A 117 3.38 -5.84 -7.55
CA VAL A 117 4.30 -4.94 -8.28
C VAL A 117 3.54 -3.78 -8.92
N MET A 118 2.54 -4.09 -9.77
CA MET A 118 1.80 -3.03 -10.46
C MET A 118 0.98 -2.19 -9.50
N GLY A 119 0.39 -2.79 -8.46
CA GLY A 119 -0.29 -2.03 -7.41
C GLY A 119 0.61 -1.01 -6.73
N VAL A 120 1.85 -1.39 -6.39
CA VAL A 120 2.86 -0.46 -5.84
C VAL A 120 3.25 0.59 -6.88
N ALA A 121 3.51 0.20 -8.12
CA ALA A 121 3.89 1.11 -9.20
C ALA A 121 2.80 2.15 -9.48
N HIS A 122 1.52 1.73 -9.48
CA HIS A 122 0.38 2.65 -9.64
C HIS A 122 0.27 3.63 -8.46
N GLY A 123 0.44 3.14 -7.22
CA GLY A 123 0.46 3.99 -6.03
C GLY A 123 1.58 5.04 -6.10
N VAL A 124 2.79 4.63 -6.44
CA VAL A 124 3.93 5.55 -6.63
C VAL A 124 3.62 6.58 -7.73
N ARG A 125 3.15 6.13 -8.88
CA ARG A 125 2.82 6.99 -10.03
C ARG A 125 1.77 8.05 -9.70
N VAL A 126 0.75 7.70 -8.93
CA VAL A 126 -0.37 8.60 -8.62
C VAL A 126 -0.04 9.52 -7.45
N PHE A 127 0.49 8.99 -6.36
CA PHE A 127 0.63 9.78 -5.13
C PHE A 127 1.93 10.59 -5.06
N THR A 128 3.02 10.17 -5.70
CA THR A 128 4.28 10.94 -5.67
C THR A 128 4.11 12.34 -6.25
N PRO A 129 3.51 12.54 -7.45
CA PRO A 129 3.29 13.89 -7.98
C PRO A 129 2.39 14.76 -7.09
N MET A 130 1.37 14.17 -6.43
CA MET A 130 0.50 14.89 -5.49
C MET A 130 1.29 15.42 -4.28
N MET A 131 2.17 14.57 -3.72
CA MET A 131 3.03 14.95 -2.60
C MET A 131 4.04 16.03 -2.98
N LEU A 132 4.69 15.90 -4.13
CA LEU A 132 5.64 16.91 -4.64
C LEU A 132 4.95 18.26 -4.93
N ALA A 133 3.71 18.23 -5.41
CA ALA A 133 2.92 19.45 -5.59
C ALA A 133 2.56 20.11 -4.25
N ALA A 134 2.18 19.31 -3.25
CA ALA A 134 1.89 19.81 -1.91
C ALA A 134 3.13 20.40 -1.22
N GLU A 135 4.29 19.76 -1.37
CA GLU A 135 5.58 20.25 -0.88
C GLU A 135 5.94 21.62 -1.45
N LYS A 136 5.66 21.84 -2.75
CA LYS A 136 5.89 23.13 -3.40
C LYS A 136 4.94 24.22 -2.89
N ALA A 137 3.70 23.85 -2.55
CA ALA A 137 2.67 24.76 -2.09
C ALA A 137 2.79 25.11 -0.60
N ASP A 138 3.30 24.20 0.24
CA ASP A 138 3.43 24.36 1.69
C ASP A 138 4.84 24.00 2.16
N PRO A 139 5.62 24.99 2.65
CA PRO A 139 6.94 24.73 3.23
C PRO A 139 6.96 23.80 4.45
N ALA A 140 5.83 23.66 5.16
CA ALA A 140 5.69 22.78 6.31
C ALA A 140 5.28 21.35 5.92
N TYR A 141 4.94 21.09 4.65
CA TYR A 141 4.57 19.77 4.18
C TYR A 141 5.75 18.81 4.20
N SER A 142 5.48 17.58 4.61
CA SER A 142 6.40 16.45 4.47
C SER A 142 5.59 15.19 4.20
N GLY A 143 6.08 14.34 3.30
CA GLY A 143 5.39 13.16 2.86
C GLY A 143 6.26 11.89 2.90
N HIS A 144 5.63 10.75 3.14
CA HIS A 144 6.28 9.45 3.20
C HIS A 144 5.54 8.43 2.35
N ILE A 145 6.26 7.74 1.47
CA ILE A 145 5.77 6.62 0.68
C ILE A 145 6.44 5.36 1.22
N VAL A 146 5.66 4.40 1.69
CA VAL A 146 6.13 3.12 2.22
C VAL A 146 5.62 2.01 1.33
N ASN A 147 6.51 1.18 0.82
CA ASN A 147 6.18 0.02 -0.02
C ASN A 147 6.45 -1.28 0.74
N THR A 148 5.47 -2.18 0.81
CA THR A 148 5.62 -3.46 1.48
C THR A 148 6.27 -4.48 0.55
N ALA A 149 7.57 -4.69 0.72
CA ALA A 149 8.31 -5.81 0.16
C ALA A 149 8.18 -7.05 1.07
N SER A 150 9.29 -7.73 1.32
CA SER A 150 9.42 -8.88 2.21
C SER A 150 10.91 -9.22 2.34
N MET A 151 11.29 -10.02 3.31
CA MET A 151 12.57 -10.75 3.28
C MET A 151 12.72 -11.60 2.00
N ALA A 152 11.61 -12.07 1.43
CA ALA A 152 11.57 -12.71 0.12
C ALA A 152 11.95 -11.79 -1.06
N GLY A 153 12.13 -10.50 -0.83
CA GLY A 153 12.70 -9.55 -1.77
C GLY A 153 14.21 -9.33 -1.60
N LEU A 154 14.82 -9.96 -0.61
CA LEU A 154 16.26 -9.88 -0.32
C LEU A 154 16.94 -11.25 -0.41
N VAL A 155 16.19 -12.32 -0.16
CA VAL A 155 16.65 -13.72 -0.27
C VAL A 155 15.56 -14.56 -0.93
N ASN A 156 15.97 -15.61 -1.67
CA ASN A 156 15.03 -16.49 -2.37
C ASN A 156 14.79 -17.76 -1.55
N MET A 157 13.56 -17.93 -1.07
CA MET A 157 13.14 -19.15 -0.41
C MET A 157 12.55 -20.14 -1.44
N PRO A 158 12.76 -21.47 -1.29
CA PRO A 158 12.12 -22.45 -2.17
C PRO A 158 10.58 -22.42 -2.02
N ASN A 159 9.89 -22.88 -3.02
CA ASN A 159 8.41 -22.94 -3.08
C ASN A 159 7.71 -21.55 -2.95
N MET A 160 8.39 -20.48 -3.34
CA MET A 160 7.86 -19.12 -3.33
C MET A 160 8.08 -18.41 -4.70
N GLY A 161 8.07 -19.16 -5.79
CA GLY A 161 8.44 -18.73 -7.15
C GLY A 161 8.10 -17.29 -7.50
N VAL A 162 6.88 -17.04 -7.98
CA VAL A 162 6.45 -15.69 -8.40
C VAL A 162 6.47 -14.66 -7.26
N TYR A 163 6.23 -15.10 -6.02
CA TYR A 163 6.25 -14.20 -4.86
C TYR A 163 7.65 -13.61 -4.63
N ASN A 164 8.72 -14.44 -4.64
CA ASN A 164 10.10 -13.94 -4.52
C ASN A 164 10.39 -12.89 -5.60
N VAL A 165 10.06 -13.19 -6.86
CA VAL A 165 10.27 -12.25 -7.98
C VAL A 165 9.54 -10.94 -7.74
N SER A 166 8.26 -11.01 -7.34
CA SER A 166 7.47 -9.81 -7.08
C SER A 166 8.06 -8.94 -5.96
N LYS A 167 8.56 -9.57 -4.89
CA LYS A 167 9.11 -8.81 -3.75
C LYS A 167 10.50 -8.23 -4.03
N HIS A 168 11.33 -8.88 -4.84
CA HIS A 168 12.57 -8.28 -5.37
C HIS A 168 12.27 -7.06 -6.26
N ALA A 169 11.25 -7.16 -7.11
CA ALA A 169 10.83 -6.02 -7.94
C ALA A 169 10.38 -4.83 -7.07
N VAL A 170 9.66 -5.05 -5.96
CA VAL A 170 9.26 -3.98 -5.05
C VAL A 170 10.46 -3.35 -4.33
N VAL A 171 11.46 -4.13 -3.94
CA VAL A 171 12.71 -3.58 -3.37
C VAL A 171 13.38 -2.67 -4.39
N SER A 172 13.61 -3.16 -5.60
CA SER A 172 14.24 -2.38 -6.68
C SER A 172 13.47 -1.09 -7.00
N LEU A 173 12.13 -1.17 -7.11
CA LEU A 173 11.26 0.00 -7.32
C LEU A 173 11.41 1.02 -6.19
N SER A 174 11.45 0.54 -4.94
CA SER A 174 11.53 1.42 -3.77
C SER A 174 12.88 2.12 -3.65
N GLU A 175 13.96 1.41 -3.94
CA GLU A 175 15.32 1.98 -3.98
C GLU A 175 15.45 3.01 -5.11
N THR A 176 14.92 2.71 -6.29
CA THR A 176 14.88 3.65 -7.41
C THR A 176 14.09 4.92 -7.03
N LEU A 177 12.88 4.75 -6.47
CA LEU A 177 12.07 5.88 -6.01
C LEU A 177 12.81 6.73 -4.97
N TYR A 178 13.54 6.11 -4.05
CA TYR A 178 14.36 6.82 -3.06
C TYR A 178 15.43 7.68 -3.73
N GLN A 179 16.15 7.13 -4.72
CA GLN A 179 17.19 7.87 -5.43
C GLN A 179 16.60 9.02 -6.27
N ASP A 180 15.51 8.76 -6.99
CA ASP A 180 14.86 9.76 -7.83
C ASP A 180 14.29 10.93 -6.99
N LEU A 181 13.66 10.64 -5.85
CA LEU A 181 13.14 11.67 -4.95
C LEU A 181 14.26 12.59 -4.43
N ARG A 182 15.43 12.06 -4.10
CA ARG A 182 16.58 12.87 -3.66
C ARG A 182 17.09 13.87 -4.71
N LEU A 183 16.74 13.69 -5.97
CA LEU A 183 17.09 14.65 -7.03
C LEU A 183 16.15 15.86 -7.06
N VAL A 184 14.94 15.75 -6.46
CA VAL A 184 13.87 16.72 -6.69
C VAL A 184 13.17 17.19 -5.40
N SER A 185 13.43 16.54 -4.26
CA SER A 185 12.74 16.84 -2.99
C SER A 185 13.62 16.50 -1.78
N ASP A 186 13.52 17.34 -0.75
CA ASP A 186 14.11 17.11 0.57
C ASP A 186 13.08 16.67 1.64
N ARG A 187 11.78 16.67 1.30
CA ARG A 187 10.68 16.46 2.27
C ARG A 187 9.70 15.37 1.87
N VAL A 188 9.83 14.80 0.69
CA VAL A 188 9.11 13.58 0.27
C VAL A 188 10.08 12.42 0.28
N HIS A 189 9.78 11.39 1.06
CA HIS A 189 10.69 10.28 1.34
C HIS A 189 10.07 8.94 0.93
N ALA A 190 10.90 8.06 0.38
CA ALA A 190 10.52 6.68 0.09
C ALA A 190 11.14 5.72 1.11
N HIS A 191 10.37 4.68 1.46
CA HIS A 191 10.76 3.63 2.39
C HIS A 191 10.33 2.27 1.86
N VAL A 192 11.07 1.24 2.22
CA VAL A 192 10.70 -0.16 1.97
C VAL A 192 10.55 -0.89 3.30
N LEU A 193 9.44 -1.60 3.47
CA LEU A 193 9.18 -2.49 4.59
C LEU A 193 9.43 -3.92 4.13
N ALA A 194 10.42 -4.60 4.72
CA ALA A 194 10.81 -5.97 4.37
C ALA A 194 10.59 -6.94 5.56
N PRO A 195 9.33 -7.27 5.91
CA PRO A 195 9.05 -8.12 7.04
C PRO A 195 9.48 -9.57 6.78
N PHE A 196 9.80 -10.28 7.86
CA PHE A 196 9.92 -11.73 7.88
C PHE A 196 8.52 -12.37 8.05
N PHE A 197 8.43 -13.63 8.47
CA PHE A 197 7.14 -14.27 8.70
C PHE A 197 6.39 -13.60 9.85
N VAL A 198 5.24 -13.01 9.52
CA VAL A 198 4.31 -12.44 10.49
C VAL A 198 2.94 -13.08 10.24
N PRO A 199 2.23 -13.55 11.29
CA PRO A 199 0.92 -14.18 11.15
C PRO A 199 -0.11 -13.14 10.70
N THR A 200 -0.25 -12.98 9.40
CA THR A 200 -1.24 -12.12 8.75
C THR A 200 -2.13 -12.96 7.83
N GLY A 201 -3.14 -12.32 7.22
CA GLY A 201 -4.02 -12.98 6.26
C GLY A 201 -3.36 -13.36 4.92
N ILE A 202 -2.06 -13.08 4.71
CA ILE A 202 -1.37 -13.35 3.44
C ILE A 202 -1.32 -14.85 3.10
N ALA A 203 -1.28 -15.73 4.11
CA ALA A 203 -1.35 -17.18 3.90
C ALA A 203 -2.68 -17.65 3.29
N HIS A 204 -3.70 -16.81 3.31
CA HIS A 204 -5.04 -17.07 2.78
C HIS A 204 -5.36 -16.11 1.63
N SER A 205 -4.38 -15.78 0.80
CA SER A 205 -4.52 -14.80 -0.31
C SER A 205 -5.57 -15.22 -1.34
N GLU A 206 -5.82 -16.52 -1.52
CA GLU A 206 -6.82 -17.05 -2.45
C GLU A 206 -8.21 -16.42 -2.27
N ARG A 207 -8.58 -16.00 -1.06
CA ARG A 207 -9.84 -15.27 -0.81
C ARG A 207 -9.97 -13.95 -1.57
N ALA A 208 -8.84 -13.37 -1.99
CA ALA A 208 -8.77 -12.13 -2.75
C ALA A 208 -8.48 -12.38 -4.24
N ARG A 209 -8.41 -13.65 -4.68
CA ARG A 209 -8.18 -13.99 -6.08
C ARG A 209 -9.46 -13.69 -6.87
N PRO A 210 -9.42 -12.78 -7.84
CA PRO A 210 -10.59 -12.45 -8.64
C PRO A 210 -10.94 -13.56 -9.62
N GLN A 211 -12.20 -13.58 -10.11
CA GLN A 211 -12.68 -14.63 -11.00
C GLN A 211 -11.88 -14.73 -12.33
N ASP A 212 -11.41 -13.59 -12.85
CA ASP A 212 -10.58 -13.54 -14.06
C ASP A 212 -9.18 -14.15 -13.88
N ALA A 213 -8.75 -14.34 -12.64
CA ALA A 213 -7.50 -15.01 -12.28
C ALA A 213 -7.71 -16.44 -11.73
N GLN A 214 -8.95 -16.95 -11.67
CA GLN A 214 -9.27 -18.33 -11.33
C GLN A 214 -9.12 -19.23 -12.57
N GLU A 215 -8.77 -20.49 -12.37
CA GLU A 215 -8.66 -21.50 -13.45
C GLU A 215 -10.03 -21.89 -14.00
#